data_07d4bc973a31567b548d453b0a6178b2
#
_entry.id   07d4bc973a31567b548d453b0a6178b2
#
_cell.length_a   1.000
_cell.length_b   1.000
_cell.length_c   1.000
_cell.angle_alpha   90.00
_cell.angle_beta   90.00
_cell.angle_gamma   90.00
#
_symmetry.space_group_name_H-M   'P 1'
#
loop_
_entity.id
_entity.type
_entity.pdbx_description
1 polymer ?
#
loop_
_entity_poly.entity_id
_entity_poly.type
_entity_poly.pdbx_seq_one_letter_code
_entity_poly.pdbx_strand_id
1 'polypeptide(L)'
;MEDNYIIDLFWSRDENAIQLVDKKYRSTCYSIAWKILMNMEDSEECVNDTWFAAWRYIPPKRPPKLVAFLGKITRGFAIDMLRKKHAAKRMDMHIVDITEEVESLNTTVMHNLDEHMEVENLIEIINRFLSNLSDRDRDIFVQRYWIMESIKNIATRHKMSEGAIKQNLLRNKRKLKKLLEKEGQL
;
A
#
# COMPACT_ATOMS: atom_id res chain seq x y z
N MET A 1 11.03 -14.59 16.97
CA MET A 1 12.00 -13.49 17.17
C MET A 1 11.19 -12.21 17.22
N GLU A 2 11.36 -11.39 18.25
CA GLU A 2 10.54 -10.20 18.50
C GLU A 2 10.96 -9.02 17.60
N ASP A 3 10.00 -8.25 17.13
CA ASP A 3 10.24 -7.09 16.26
C ASP A 3 11.08 -6.01 16.95
N ASN A 4 10.90 -5.85 18.26
CA ASN A 4 11.68 -4.90 19.04
C ASN A 4 13.18 -5.17 18.97
N TYR A 5 13.60 -6.43 19.00
CA TYR A 5 15.00 -6.80 18.85
C TYR A 5 15.58 -6.39 17.49
N ILE A 6 14.81 -6.62 16.42
CA ILE A 6 15.24 -6.19 15.07
C ILE A 6 15.34 -4.66 14.99
N ILE A 7 14.38 -3.94 15.59
CA ILE A 7 14.39 -2.49 15.65
C ILE A 7 15.61 -1.98 16.43
N ASP A 8 15.97 -2.63 17.53
CA ASP A 8 17.14 -2.27 18.33
C ASP A 8 18.45 -2.44 17.56
N LEU A 9 18.56 -3.49 16.73
CA LEU A 9 19.69 -3.67 15.82
C LEU A 9 19.77 -2.56 14.76
N PHE A 10 18.65 -2.13 14.18
CA PHE A 10 18.63 -0.96 13.30
C PHE A 10 19.10 0.31 14.03
N TRP A 11 18.69 0.49 15.29
CA TRP A 11 19.09 1.64 16.10
C TRP A 11 20.58 1.64 16.43
N SER A 12 21.16 0.48 16.68
CA SER A 12 22.61 0.32 16.92
C SER A 12 23.44 0.28 15.64
N ARG A 13 22.78 0.39 14.46
CA ARG A 13 23.46 0.26 13.15
C ARG A 13 24.17 -1.08 12.96
N ASP A 14 23.62 -2.13 13.52
CA ASP A 14 24.11 -3.50 13.34
C ASP A 14 23.55 -4.07 12.03
N GLU A 15 24.45 -4.48 11.12
CA GLU A 15 24.10 -5.02 9.79
C GLU A 15 23.26 -6.32 9.88
N ASN A 16 23.33 -7.04 10.99
CA ASN A 16 22.48 -8.20 11.25
C ASN A 16 20.98 -7.85 11.19
N ALA A 17 20.60 -6.59 11.42
CA ALA A 17 19.22 -6.13 11.27
C ALA A 17 18.65 -6.43 9.87
N ILE A 18 19.47 -6.21 8.82
CA ILE A 18 19.07 -6.46 7.43
C ILE A 18 18.83 -7.96 7.20
N GLN A 19 19.73 -8.82 7.69
CA GLN A 19 19.58 -10.26 7.53
C GLN A 19 18.34 -10.80 8.25
N LEU A 20 18.08 -10.30 9.45
CA LEU A 20 16.94 -10.74 10.24
C LEU A 20 15.60 -10.24 9.70
N VAL A 21 15.54 -9.00 9.21
CA VAL A 21 14.35 -8.47 8.56
C VAL A 21 14.07 -9.19 7.26
N ASP A 22 15.09 -9.48 6.47
CA ASP A 22 14.96 -10.27 5.24
C ASP A 22 14.41 -11.67 5.54
N LYS A 23 15.04 -12.39 6.47
CA LYS A 23 14.61 -13.73 6.88
C LYS A 23 13.14 -13.77 7.36
N LYS A 24 12.70 -12.73 8.08
CA LYS A 24 11.37 -12.70 8.71
C LYS A 24 10.29 -12.17 7.77
N TYR A 25 10.59 -11.16 6.95
CA TYR A 25 9.58 -10.38 6.23
C TYR A 25 9.70 -10.42 4.71
N ARG A 26 10.72 -11.09 4.14
CA ARG A 26 10.91 -11.17 2.69
C ARG A 26 9.66 -11.66 1.97
N SER A 27 9.06 -12.77 2.39
CA SER A 27 7.89 -13.33 1.72
C SER A 27 6.69 -12.37 1.74
N THR A 28 6.50 -11.66 2.86
CA THR A 28 5.43 -10.67 3.00
C THR A 28 5.65 -9.47 2.07
N CYS A 29 6.83 -8.87 2.09
CA CYS A 29 7.17 -7.73 1.24
C CYS A 29 7.17 -8.13 -0.24
N TYR A 30 7.72 -9.29 -0.58
CA TYR A 30 7.69 -9.81 -1.94
C TYR A 30 6.25 -10.02 -2.44
N SER A 31 5.37 -10.60 -1.62
CA SER A 31 3.95 -10.77 -1.96
C SER A 31 3.24 -9.43 -2.24
N ILE A 32 3.57 -8.39 -1.47
CA ILE A 32 3.04 -7.04 -1.70
C ILE A 32 3.54 -6.47 -3.03
N ALA A 33 4.85 -6.55 -3.26
CA ALA A 33 5.48 -6.07 -4.49
C ALA A 33 4.96 -6.82 -5.73
N TRP A 34 4.92 -8.15 -5.66
CA TRP A 34 4.43 -8.99 -6.74
C TRP A 34 2.98 -8.70 -7.16
N LYS A 35 2.09 -8.50 -6.20
CA LYS A 35 0.68 -8.16 -6.48
C LYS A 35 0.52 -6.84 -7.25
N ILE A 36 1.50 -5.95 -7.17
CA ILE A 36 1.48 -4.64 -7.82
C ILE A 36 2.25 -4.67 -9.13
N LEU A 37 3.43 -5.29 -9.15
CA LEU A 37 4.40 -5.20 -10.27
C LEU A 37 4.22 -6.32 -11.28
N MET A 38 3.75 -7.50 -10.85
CA MET A 38 3.59 -8.70 -11.69
C MET A 38 4.88 -9.04 -12.47
N ASN A 39 6.04 -8.74 -11.88
CA ASN A 39 7.35 -8.98 -12.44
C ASN A 39 8.32 -9.40 -11.32
N MET A 40 9.07 -10.48 -11.53
CA MET A 40 9.92 -11.08 -10.51
C MET A 40 11.11 -10.19 -10.16
N GLU A 41 11.81 -9.69 -11.17
CA GLU A 41 13.01 -8.86 -10.99
C GLU A 41 12.66 -7.55 -10.27
N ASP A 42 11.61 -6.87 -10.73
CA ASP A 42 11.14 -5.64 -10.08
C ASP A 42 10.68 -5.87 -8.64
N SER A 43 10.06 -7.04 -8.38
CA SER A 43 9.59 -7.35 -7.02
C SER A 43 10.78 -7.60 -6.07
N GLU A 44 11.83 -8.24 -6.55
CA GLU A 44 13.08 -8.42 -5.80
C GLU A 44 13.79 -7.08 -5.56
N GLU A 45 13.89 -6.23 -6.58
CA GLU A 45 14.44 -4.88 -6.46
C GLU A 45 13.65 -4.07 -5.42
N CYS A 46 12.33 -4.08 -5.51
CA CYS A 46 11.44 -3.39 -4.57
C CYS A 46 11.64 -3.84 -3.11
N VAL A 47 11.84 -5.14 -2.89
CA VAL A 47 12.14 -5.69 -1.56
C VAL A 47 13.49 -5.19 -1.06
N ASN A 48 14.52 -5.21 -1.89
CA ASN A 48 15.85 -4.72 -1.52
C ASN A 48 15.81 -3.20 -1.20
N ASP A 49 15.11 -2.41 -1.99
CA ASP A 49 14.89 -0.98 -1.72
C ASP A 49 14.15 -0.76 -0.39
N THR A 50 13.23 -1.66 -0.04
CA THR A 50 12.54 -1.61 1.25
C THR A 50 13.51 -1.76 2.43
N TRP A 51 14.50 -2.67 2.33
CA TRP A 51 15.52 -2.83 3.37
C TRP A 51 16.42 -1.61 3.48
N PHE A 52 16.82 -1.05 2.35
CA PHE A 52 17.58 0.19 2.31
C PHE A 52 16.84 1.37 2.96
N ALA A 53 15.55 1.50 2.66
CA ALA A 53 14.72 2.53 3.27
C ALA A 53 14.52 2.29 4.77
N ALA A 54 14.29 1.05 5.20
CA ALA A 54 14.22 0.72 6.62
C ALA A 54 15.51 1.13 7.36
N TRP A 55 16.67 0.82 6.79
CA TRP A 55 17.96 1.23 7.34
C TRP A 55 18.10 2.75 7.46
N ARG A 56 17.59 3.51 6.50
CA ARG A 56 17.64 4.99 6.53
C ARG A 56 16.66 5.60 7.51
N TYR A 57 15.48 5.01 7.67
CA TYR A 57 14.41 5.57 8.49
C TYR A 57 14.44 5.13 9.95
N ILE A 58 15.11 4.05 10.27
CA ILE A 58 15.34 3.57 11.63
C ILE A 58 16.84 3.65 11.95
N PRO A 59 17.31 4.54 12.84
CA PRO A 59 16.62 5.66 13.47
C PRO A 59 16.37 6.82 12.47
N PRO A 60 15.60 7.86 12.79
CA PRO A 60 15.02 8.17 14.12
C PRO A 60 13.65 7.55 14.39
N LYS A 61 13.01 6.93 13.39
CA LYS A 61 11.69 6.32 13.57
C LYS A 61 11.82 5.01 14.35
N ARG A 62 10.89 4.82 15.31
CA ARG A 62 10.74 3.55 16.03
C ARG A 62 9.31 3.03 15.79
N PRO A 63 9.09 2.25 14.72
CA PRO A 63 7.74 1.83 14.36
C PRO A 63 7.17 0.88 15.43
N PRO A 64 5.92 1.07 15.86
CA PRO A 64 5.27 0.20 16.84
C PRO A 64 5.02 -1.22 16.28
N LYS A 65 4.81 -1.34 14.98
CA LYS A 65 4.66 -2.60 14.25
C LYS A 65 5.58 -2.60 13.03
N LEU A 66 6.62 -3.42 13.06
CA LEU A 66 7.66 -3.44 12.01
C LEU A 66 7.08 -3.92 10.67
N VAL A 67 6.23 -4.95 10.67
CA VAL A 67 5.58 -5.47 9.45
C VAL A 67 4.77 -4.40 8.72
N ALA A 68 4.00 -3.60 9.45
CA ALA A 68 3.18 -2.55 8.86
C ALA A 68 4.06 -1.42 8.26
N PHE A 69 5.12 -1.06 8.96
CA PHE A 69 6.10 -0.09 8.49
C PHE A 69 6.80 -0.53 7.19
N LEU A 70 7.28 -1.78 7.14
CA LEU A 70 7.92 -2.35 5.96
C LEU A 70 6.93 -2.49 4.80
N GLY A 71 5.72 -3.00 5.06
CA GLY A 71 4.68 -3.14 4.04
C GLY A 71 4.26 -1.80 3.42
N LYS A 72 4.21 -0.72 4.21
CA LYS A 72 3.98 0.64 3.70
C LYS A 72 5.10 1.09 2.74
N ILE A 73 6.35 0.88 3.11
CA ILE A 73 7.51 1.23 2.29
C ILE A 73 7.50 0.43 0.98
N THR A 74 7.36 -0.90 1.08
CA THR A 74 7.32 -1.80 -0.09
C THR A 74 6.22 -1.40 -1.06
N ARG A 75 5.01 -1.13 -0.54
CA ARG A 75 3.89 -0.69 -1.37
C ARG A 75 4.18 0.64 -2.06
N GLY A 76 4.79 1.60 -1.36
CA GLY A 76 5.19 2.89 -1.94
C GLY A 76 6.14 2.69 -3.12
N PHE A 77 7.23 1.95 -2.93
CA PHE A 77 8.19 1.66 -4.00
C PHE A 77 7.58 0.91 -5.17
N ALA A 78 6.77 -0.13 -4.91
CA ALA A 78 6.11 -0.88 -5.97
C ALA A 78 5.19 0.00 -6.82
N ILE A 79 4.43 0.92 -6.20
CA ILE A 79 3.59 1.87 -6.93
C ILE A 79 4.44 2.85 -7.74
N ASP A 80 5.54 3.36 -7.20
CA ASP A 80 6.42 4.29 -7.89
C ASP A 80 7.14 3.61 -9.08
N MET A 81 7.61 2.37 -8.91
CA MET A 81 8.17 1.57 -10.00
C MET A 81 7.13 1.33 -11.11
N LEU A 82 5.91 0.95 -10.75
CA LEU A 82 4.82 0.77 -11.69
C LEU A 82 4.52 2.06 -12.46
N ARG A 83 4.48 3.21 -11.77
CA ARG A 83 4.27 4.52 -12.39
C ARG A 83 5.39 4.89 -13.36
N LYS A 84 6.65 4.68 -12.99
CA LYS A 84 7.81 4.92 -13.85
C LYS A 84 7.75 4.06 -15.12
N LYS A 85 7.41 2.77 -15.00
CA LYS A 85 7.24 1.87 -16.15
C LYS A 85 6.11 2.32 -17.07
N HIS A 86 4.98 2.74 -16.52
CA HIS A 86 3.88 3.27 -17.31
C HIS A 86 4.21 4.63 -17.95
N ALA A 87 5.01 5.48 -17.31
CA ALA A 87 5.49 6.72 -17.87
C ALA A 87 6.49 6.48 -19.02
N ALA A 88 7.44 5.56 -18.85
CA ALA A 88 8.40 5.19 -19.88
C ALA A 88 7.72 4.58 -21.13
N LYS A 89 6.64 3.82 -20.96
CA LYS A 89 5.81 3.32 -22.07
C LYS A 89 4.95 4.40 -22.75
N ARG A 90 4.80 5.56 -22.10
CA ARG A 90 4.00 6.71 -22.59
C ARG A 90 4.87 7.93 -22.82
N MET A 91 5.95 7.81 -23.60
CA MET A 91 6.80 8.96 -23.92
C MET A 91 6.08 10.11 -24.66
N ASP A 92 4.74 10.14 -24.58
CA ASP A 92 3.87 11.23 -25.01
C ASP A 92 2.70 11.41 -24.04
N MET A 93 2.90 12.01 -22.88
CA MET A 93 1.91 12.89 -22.20
C MET A 93 2.24 13.20 -20.74
N HIS A 94 2.04 14.46 -20.39
CA HIS A 94 2.30 15.19 -19.16
C HIS A 94 1.98 14.49 -17.82
N ILE A 95 2.91 14.66 -16.87
CA ILE A 95 2.85 14.28 -15.46
C ILE A 95 1.92 15.25 -14.71
N VAL A 96 1.01 14.71 -13.89
CA VAL A 96 0.32 15.43 -12.82
C VAL A 96 0.53 14.70 -11.50
N ASP A 97 0.96 15.45 -10.53
CA ASP A 97 1.38 15.10 -9.18
C ASP A 97 0.28 14.41 -8.35
N ILE A 98 0.57 13.22 -7.76
CA ILE A 98 -0.40 12.42 -6.99
C ILE A 98 0.15 12.09 -5.58
N THR A 99 1.16 12.81 -5.13
CA THR A 99 1.89 12.47 -3.90
C THR A 99 1.08 12.64 -2.61
N GLU A 100 0.17 13.59 -2.53
CA GLU A 100 -0.56 13.92 -1.29
C GLU A 100 -1.69 12.93 -0.93
N GLU A 101 -2.38 12.34 -1.92
CA GLU A 101 -3.54 11.46 -1.65
C GLU A 101 -3.16 10.04 -1.18
N VAL A 102 -1.94 9.59 -1.48
CA VAL A 102 -1.47 8.23 -1.11
C VAL A 102 -1.02 8.19 0.36
N GLU A 103 -0.50 9.29 0.90
CA GLU A 103 -0.03 9.35 2.29
C GLU A 103 -1.15 9.17 3.32
N SER A 104 -2.33 9.71 3.07
CA SER A 104 -3.45 9.65 4.01
C SER A 104 -4.15 8.29 4.09
N LEU A 105 -4.07 7.45 3.03
CA LEU A 105 -4.66 6.10 3.01
C LEU A 105 -3.78 5.05 3.69
N ASN A 106 -2.47 5.25 3.63
CA ASN A 106 -1.50 4.27 4.11
C ASN A 106 -1.43 4.16 5.65
N THR A 107 -2.00 5.11 6.38
CA THR A 107 -1.85 5.16 7.84
C THR A 107 -2.86 4.26 8.57
N THR A 108 -3.99 3.94 7.94
CA THR A 108 -5.13 3.37 8.66
C THR A 108 -5.39 1.88 8.39
N VAL A 109 -5.03 1.35 7.22
CA VAL A 109 -5.40 -0.04 6.83
C VAL A 109 -4.33 -1.08 7.19
N MET A 110 -3.11 -0.67 7.54
CA MET A 110 -2.01 -1.61 7.83
C MET A 110 -1.77 -1.89 9.32
N HIS A 111 -2.66 -1.44 10.21
CA HIS A 111 -2.41 -1.58 11.66
C HIS A 111 -2.72 -2.96 12.26
N ASN A 112 -3.38 -3.87 11.53
CA ASN A 112 -3.93 -5.10 12.12
C ASN A 112 -3.61 -6.38 11.34
N LEU A 113 -2.35 -6.65 10.97
CA LEU A 113 -1.97 -7.86 10.24
C LEU A 113 -1.41 -9.00 11.12
N ASP A 114 -1.52 -8.93 12.44
CA ASP A 114 -0.86 -9.89 13.32
C ASP A 114 -1.75 -11.01 13.89
N GLU A 115 -3.06 -11.04 13.59
CA GLU A 115 -3.90 -12.18 13.99
C GLU A 115 -4.74 -12.67 12.80
N HIS A 116 -4.65 -13.95 12.46
CA HIS A 116 -5.40 -14.57 11.35
C HIS A 116 -6.91 -14.29 11.42
N MET A 117 -7.50 -14.27 12.62
CA MET A 117 -8.91 -13.95 12.84
C MET A 117 -9.25 -12.48 12.53
N GLU A 118 -8.35 -11.53 12.83
CA GLU A 118 -8.56 -10.11 12.52
C GLU A 118 -8.49 -9.86 11.01
N VAL A 119 -7.62 -10.59 10.28
CA VAL A 119 -7.50 -10.49 8.83
C VAL A 119 -8.76 -11.01 8.13
N GLU A 120 -9.32 -12.13 8.56
CA GLU A 120 -10.56 -12.69 8.01
C GLU A 120 -11.73 -11.74 8.23
N ASN A 121 -11.87 -11.18 9.43
CA ASN A 121 -12.89 -10.18 9.74
C ASN A 121 -12.71 -8.90 8.88
N LEU A 122 -11.48 -8.43 8.70
CA LEU A 122 -11.21 -7.28 7.83
C LEU A 122 -11.58 -7.56 6.36
N ILE A 123 -11.28 -8.76 5.86
CA ILE A 123 -11.67 -9.18 4.52
C ILE A 123 -13.19 -9.18 4.37
N GLU A 124 -13.92 -9.70 5.35
CA GLU A 124 -15.41 -9.70 5.34
C GLU A 124 -15.97 -8.27 5.34
N ILE A 125 -15.41 -7.37 6.16
CA ILE A 125 -15.83 -5.97 6.20
C ILE A 125 -15.59 -5.30 4.85
N ILE A 126 -14.43 -5.51 4.23
CA ILE A 126 -14.11 -4.96 2.91
C ILE A 126 -15.04 -5.52 1.85
N ASN A 127 -15.31 -6.83 1.84
CA ASN A 127 -16.23 -7.47 0.89
C ASN A 127 -17.64 -6.93 1.05
N ARG A 128 -18.12 -6.78 2.28
CA ARG A 128 -19.42 -6.17 2.59
C ARG A 128 -19.49 -4.71 2.17
N PHE A 129 -18.41 -3.94 2.36
CA PHE A 129 -18.33 -2.58 1.85
C PHE A 129 -18.45 -2.55 0.32
N LEU A 130 -17.67 -3.38 -0.39
CA LEU A 130 -17.68 -3.42 -1.85
C LEU A 130 -19.03 -3.87 -2.42
N SER A 131 -19.68 -4.84 -1.79
CA SER A 131 -21.02 -5.30 -2.22
C SER A 131 -22.11 -4.24 -2.02
N ASN A 132 -21.95 -3.32 -1.08
CA ASN A 132 -22.87 -2.21 -0.82
C ASN A 132 -22.62 -0.97 -1.72
N LEU A 133 -21.60 -1.00 -2.56
CA LEU A 133 -21.38 0.03 -3.58
C LEU A 133 -22.19 -0.27 -4.84
N SER A 134 -22.58 0.79 -5.58
CA SER A 134 -23.04 0.60 -6.95
C SER A 134 -21.94 -0.04 -7.80
N ASP A 135 -22.31 -0.76 -8.88
CA ASP A 135 -21.36 -1.43 -9.75
C ASP A 135 -20.29 -0.46 -10.28
N ARG A 136 -20.70 0.75 -10.65
CA ARG A 136 -19.79 1.80 -11.11
C ARG A 136 -18.84 2.26 -10.00
N ASP A 137 -19.34 2.53 -8.80
CA ASP A 137 -18.53 3.01 -7.68
C ASP A 137 -17.54 1.93 -7.22
N ARG A 138 -17.99 0.66 -7.22
CA ARG A 138 -17.15 -0.50 -6.92
C ARG A 138 -16.02 -0.65 -7.94
N ASP A 139 -16.35 -0.57 -9.24
CA ASP A 139 -15.36 -0.68 -10.31
C ASP A 139 -14.32 0.44 -10.24
N ILE A 140 -14.73 1.71 -10.05
CA ILE A 140 -13.83 2.84 -9.83
C ILE A 140 -12.92 2.58 -8.62
N PHE A 141 -13.48 2.11 -7.50
CA PHE A 141 -12.74 1.86 -6.28
C PHE A 141 -11.71 0.74 -6.45
N VAL A 142 -12.13 -0.39 -7.07
CA VAL A 142 -11.25 -1.53 -7.35
C VAL A 142 -10.14 -1.14 -8.32
N GLN A 143 -10.47 -0.44 -9.42
CA GLN A 143 -9.47 0.02 -10.37
C GLN A 143 -8.42 0.91 -9.70
N ARG A 144 -8.83 1.81 -8.80
CA ARG A 144 -7.89 2.71 -8.12
C ARG A 144 -7.03 2.01 -7.08
N TYR A 145 -7.62 1.16 -6.23
CA TYR A 145 -6.95 0.65 -5.03
C TYR A 145 -6.40 -0.78 -5.15
N TRP A 146 -6.92 -1.58 -6.08
CA TRP A 146 -6.41 -2.94 -6.37
C TRP A 146 -5.57 -2.98 -7.62
N ILE A 147 -6.06 -2.38 -8.73
CA ILE A 147 -5.37 -2.39 -10.02
C ILE A 147 -4.36 -1.22 -10.12
N MET A 148 -4.42 -0.24 -9.21
CA MET A 148 -3.57 0.96 -9.18
C MET A 148 -3.68 1.83 -10.44
N GLU A 149 -4.85 1.82 -11.08
CA GLU A 149 -5.08 2.58 -12.30
C GLU A 149 -5.07 4.09 -12.04
N SER A 150 -4.56 4.87 -12.99
CA SER A 150 -4.52 6.33 -12.87
C SER A 150 -5.92 6.94 -12.89
N ILE A 151 -6.12 8.05 -12.17
CA ILE A 151 -7.39 8.78 -12.15
C ILE A 151 -7.81 9.16 -13.56
N LYS A 152 -6.86 9.58 -14.40
CA LYS A 152 -7.09 9.94 -15.80
C LYS A 152 -7.65 8.75 -16.61
N ASN A 153 -7.06 7.57 -16.48
CA ASN A 153 -7.52 6.40 -17.19
C ASN A 153 -8.89 5.91 -16.71
N ILE A 154 -9.11 5.96 -15.38
CA ILE A 154 -10.43 5.67 -14.77
C ILE A 154 -11.48 6.66 -15.30
N ALA A 155 -11.16 7.95 -15.34
CA ALA A 155 -12.03 9.01 -15.85
C ALA A 155 -12.40 8.77 -17.32
N THR A 156 -11.42 8.46 -18.16
CA THR A 156 -11.63 8.13 -19.57
C THR A 156 -12.52 6.90 -19.73
N ARG A 157 -12.26 5.82 -18.97
CA ARG A 157 -13.03 4.57 -19.03
C ARG A 157 -14.48 4.75 -18.61
N HIS A 158 -14.72 5.52 -17.56
CA HIS A 158 -16.05 5.79 -17.05
C HIS A 158 -16.76 7.00 -17.68
N LYS A 159 -16.11 7.66 -18.64
CA LYS A 159 -16.62 8.90 -19.28
C LYS A 159 -16.99 9.97 -18.26
N MET A 160 -16.13 10.16 -17.25
CA MET A 160 -16.30 11.13 -16.16
C MET A 160 -15.11 12.10 -16.15
N SER A 161 -15.29 13.27 -15.52
CA SER A 161 -14.16 14.15 -15.25
C SER A 161 -13.25 13.58 -14.15
N GLU A 162 -11.96 13.91 -14.14
CA GLU A 162 -11.04 13.51 -13.07
C GLU A 162 -11.50 14.01 -11.69
N GLY A 163 -12.06 15.23 -11.65
CA GLY A 163 -12.64 15.78 -10.42
C GLY A 163 -13.80 14.93 -9.88
N ALA A 164 -14.67 14.42 -10.78
CA ALA A 164 -15.75 13.54 -10.39
C ALA A 164 -15.25 12.19 -9.86
N ILE A 165 -14.19 11.63 -10.46
CA ILE A 165 -13.55 10.41 -9.97
C ILE A 165 -12.93 10.65 -8.58
N LYS A 166 -12.18 11.75 -8.38
CA LYS A 166 -11.59 12.10 -7.07
C LYS A 166 -12.67 12.23 -5.99
N GLN A 167 -13.76 12.91 -6.28
CA GLN A 167 -14.90 13.05 -5.36
C GLN A 167 -15.58 11.72 -5.05
N ASN A 168 -15.75 10.86 -6.05
CA ASN A 168 -16.30 9.51 -5.87
C ASN A 168 -15.42 8.68 -4.91
N LEU A 169 -14.12 8.64 -5.17
CA LEU A 169 -13.15 7.94 -4.34
C LEU A 169 -13.13 8.46 -2.91
N LEU A 170 -13.12 9.80 -2.72
CA LEU A 170 -13.13 10.41 -1.40
C LEU A 170 -14.40 10.04 -0.61
N ARG A 171 -15.58 10.10 -1.26
CA ARG A 171 -16.85 9.71 -0.65
C ARG A 171 -16.83 8.25 -0.20
N ASN A 172 -16.39 7.35 -1.06
CA ASN A 172 -16.36 5.92 -0.78
C ASN A 172 -15.30 5.56 0.28
N LYS A 173 -14.14 6.25 0.29
CA LYS A 173 -13.15 6.15 1.36
C LYS A 173 -13.74 6.53 2.72
N ARG A 174 -14.51 7.63 2.79
CA ARG A 174 -15.17 8.05 4.04
C ARG A 174 -16.21 7.02 4.51
N LYS A 175 -16.94 6.39 3.59
CA LYS A 175 -17.88 5.30 3.94
C LYS A 175 -17.15 4.09 4.51
N LEU A 176 -16.05 3.68 3.87
CA LEU A 176 -15.23 2.57 4.37
C LEU A 176 -14.66 2.88 5.75
N LYS A 177 -14.11 4.09 5.94
CA LYS A 177 -13.58 4.52 7.25
C LYS A 177 -14.65 4.41 8.36
N LYS A 178 -15.84 4.96 8.13
CA LYS A 178 -16.95 4.86 9.10
C LYS A 178 -17.36 3.41 9.40
N LEU A 179 -17.28 2.54 8.40
CA LEU A 179 -17.61 1.13 8.59
C LEU A 179 -16.53 0.45 9.47
N LEU A 180 -15.26 0.72 9.21
CA LEU A 180 -14.14 0.18 9.99
C LEU A 180 -14.17 0.70 11.44
N GLU A 181 -14.45 1.99 11.66
CA GLU A 181 -14.63 2.59 12.99
C GLU A 181 -15.78 1.90 13.76
N LYS A 182 -16.90 1.64 13.09
CA LYS A 182 -18.06 0.97 13.69
C LYS A 182 -17.78 -0.47 14.12
N GLU A 183 -16.93 -1.16 13.37
CA GLU A 183 -16.54 -2.57 13.61
C GLU A 183 -15.29 -2.67 14.52
N GLY A 184 -14.82 -1.55 15.10
CA GLY A 184 -13.69 -1.55 16.02
C GLY A 184 -12.32 -1.86 15.37
N GLN A 185 -12.21 -1.63 14.06
CA GLN A 185 -10.98 -1.88 13.30
C GLN A 185 -10.11 -0.62 13.13
N LEU A 186 -10.55 0.51 13.67
CA LEU A 186 -9.86 1.83 13.68
C LEU A 186 -10.03 2.49 15.02
#